data_201b9752eb44c1551549ce8a4d40e33d
#
_entry.id   201b9752eb44c1551549ce8a4d40e33d
#
_cell.length_a   1.000
_cell.length_b   1.000
_cell.length_c   1.000
_cell.angle_alpha   90.00
_cell.angle_beta   90.00
_cell.angle_gamma   90.00
#
_symmetry.space_group_name_H-M   'P 1'
#
loop_
_entity.id
_entity.type
_entity.pdbx_description
1 polymer ?
#
loop_
_entity_poly.entity_id
_entity_poly.type
_entity_poly.pdbx_seq_one_letter_code
_entity_poly.pdbx_strand_id
1 'polypeptide(L)'
;MIFMFKKIGVVGDKDSVLAFKALGIDVFPVNRSDEARKIIDKLAMNDYAVIFVTEQAAQGIEETIERYTKQMLPAVILIPSNQGTLNIGMQRINDNVEKAVGVNILNS
;
A
#
# COMPACT_ATOMS: atom_id res chain seq x y z
N MET A 1 -3.90 -21.18 10.65
CA MET A 1 -4.00 -20.97 10.20
C MET A 1 -4.09 -20.28 9.12
N ILE A 2 -4.67 -20.18 8.60
CA ILE A 2 -5.08 -19.70 7.47
C ILE A 2 -4.98 -18.28 7.31
N PHE A 3 -5.09 -17.56 8.30
CA PHE A 3 -4.95 -16.20 8.25
C PHE A 3 -3.63 -15.77 7.78
N MET A 4 -2.74 -16.60 7.69
CA MET A 4 -1.44 -16.22 7.27
C MET A 4 -1.31 -15.91 5.81
N PHE A 5 -2.37 -16.05 5.03
CA PHE A 5 -2.31 -15.75 3.62
C PHE A 5 -2.83 -14.39 3.25
N LYS A 6 -2.74 -13.45 4.16
CA LYS A 6 -3.13 -12.10 3.84
C LYS A 6 -2.17 -11.50 2.83
N LYS A 7 -2.71 -10.70 1.93
CA LYS A 7 -1.98 -10.17 0.78
C LYS A 7 -1.52 -8.75 1.01
N ILE A 8 -0.58 -8.31 0.17
CA ILE A 8 -0.09 -6.94 0.17
C ILE A 8 -0.35 -6.36 -1.21
N GLY A 9 -0.95 -5.17 -1.25
CA GLY A 9 -1.24 -4.51 -2.50
C GLY A 9 -0.71 -3.09 -2.52
N VAL A 10 -0.54 -2.52 -3.71
CA VAL A 10 -0.16 -1.14 -3.86
C VAL A 10 -1.05 -0.49 -4.90
N VAL A 11 -1.59 0.67 -4.56
CA VAL A 11 -2.51 1.43 -5.40
C VAL A 11 -1.88 2.76 -5.73
N GLY A 12 -1.88 3.14 -7.00
CA GLY A 12 -1.33 4.42 -7.40
C GLY A 12 -1.20 4.51 -8.91
N ASP A 13 -0.49 5.54 -9.37
CA ASP A 13 -0.29 5.72 -10.79
C ASP A 13 0.56 4.59 -11.34
N LYS A 14 0.40 4.32 -12.62
CA LYS A 14 1.03 3.19 -13.27
C LYS A 14 2.54 3.13 -13.06
N ASP A 15 3.20 4.27 -13.22
CA ASP A 15 4.67 4.28 -13.13
C ASP A 15 5.14 3.98 -11.70
N SER A 16 4.42 4.49 -10.72
CA SER A 16 4.81 4.26 -9.33
C SER A 16 4.60 2.82 -8.91
N VAL A 17 3.47 2.22 -9.29
CA VAL A 17 3.16 0.87 -8.83
C VAL A 17 3.95 -0.21 -9.55
N LEU A 18 4.34 0.03 -10.79
CA LEU A 18 5.10 -0.98 -11.53
C LEU A 18 6.41 -1.35 -10.86
N ALA A 19 7.00 -0.40 -10.14
CA ALA A 19 8.25 -0.67 -9.44
C ALA A 19 8.06 -1.74 -8.36
N PHE A 20 6.87 -1.85 -7.82
CA PHE A 20 6.61 -2.80 -6.74
C PHE A 20 6.24 -4.18 -7.24
N LYS A 21 5.92 -4.30 -8.51
CA LYS A 21 5.58 -5.59 -9.08
C LYS A 21 6.76 -6.55 -8.98
N ALA A 22 7.96 -6.03 -9.11
CA ALA A 22 9.16 -6.84 -9.04
C ALA A 22 9.37 -7.43 -7.65
N LEU A 23 8.72 -6.89 -6.64
CA LEU A 23 8.82 -7.36 -5.27
C LEU A 23 7.77 -8.43 -4.94
N GLY A 24 6.95 -8.80 -5.92
CA GLY A 24 5.89 -9.77 -5.66
C GLY A 24 4.66 -9.18 -5.02
N ILE A 25 4.54 -7.86 -5.01
CA ILE A 25 3.38 -7.17 -4.46
C ILE A 25 2.34 -7.01 -5.57
N ASP A 26 1.07 -7.23 -5.24
CA ASP A 26 -0.01 -7.04 -6.21
C ASP A 26 -0.15 -5.55 -6.51
N VAL A 27 -0.14 -5.18 -7.78
CA VAL A 27 -0.20 -3.77 -8.17
C VAL A 27 -1.54 -3.43 -8.80
N PHE A 28 -2.05 -2.25 -8.46
CA PHE A 28 -3.34 -1.79 -8.93
C PHE A 28 -3.22 -0.36 -9.44
N PRO A 29 -2.87 -0.19 -10.72
CA PRO A 29 -2.72 1.15 -11.29
C PRO A 29 -4.06 1.84 -11.41
N VAL A 30 -4.09 3.12 -11.04
CA VAL A 30 -5.29 3.93 -11.16
C VAL A 30 -4.93 5.28 -11.77
N ASN A 31 -5.90 5.92 -12.37
CA ASN A 31 -5.70 7.24 -12.97
C ASN A 31 -6.33 8.35 -12.14
N ARG A 32 -7.27 8.02 -11.27
CA ARG A 32 -7.99 9.01 -10.48
C ARG A 32 -8.22 8.53 -9.07
N SER A 33 -8.41 9.47 -8.17
CA SER A 33 -8.60 9.16 -6.76
C SER A 33 -9.87 8.35 -6.48
N ASP A 34 -10.94 8.60 -7.24
CA ASP A 34 -12.17 7.84 -7.02
C ASP A 34 -11.98 6.37 -7.39
N GLU A 35 -11.13 6.08 -8.38
CA GLU A 35 -10.79 4.70 -8.70
C GLU A 35 -9.99 4.09 -7.55
N ALA A 36 -9.07 4.87 -6.97
CA ALA A 36 -8.27 4.39 -5.87
C ALA A 36 -9.15 4.01 -4.68
N ARG A 37 -10.14 4.85 -4.39
CA ARG A 37 -11.05 4.57 -3.28
C ARG A 37 -11.78 3.25 -3.47
N LYS A 38 -12.29 3.03 -4.68
CA LYS A 38 -13.03 1.80 -4.97
C LYS A 38 -12.14 0.58 -4.82
N ILE A 39 -10.92 0.69 -5.29
CA ILE A 39 -9.98 -0.43 -5.21
C ILE A 39 -9.59 -0.69 -3.77
N ILE A 40 -9.30 0.36 -3.00
CA ILE A 40 -8.93 0.19 -1.59
C ILE A 40 -10.06 -0.54 -0.84
N ASP A 41 -11.31 -0.11 -1.05
CA ASP A 41 -12.43 -0.76 -0.39
C ASP A 41 -12.56 -2.22 -0.82
N LYS A 42 -12.32 -2.50 -2.09
CA LYS A 42 -12.41 -3.86 -2.59
C LYS A 42 -11.29 -4.73 -1.98
N LEU A 43 -10.07 -4.21 -1.93
CA LEU A 43 -8.97 -4.95 -1.37
C LEU A 43 -9.16 -5.21 0.12
N ALA A 44 -9.72 -4.25 0.82
CA ALA A 44 -9.99 -4.42 2.25
C ALA A 44 -10.93 -5.57 2.51
N MET A 45 -11.80 -5.88 1.57
CA MET A 45 -12.75 -6.97 1.70
C MET A 45 -12.21 -8.30 1.18
N ASN A 46 -11.00 -8.31 0.63
CA ASN A 46 -10.43 -9.48 0.00
C ASN A 46 -9.11 -9.93 0.63
N ASP A 47 -9.03 -9.82 1.94
CA ASP A 47 -7.91 -10.35 2.72
C ASP A 47 -6.57 -9.66 2.47
N TYR A 48 -6.59 -8.41 2.07
CA TYR A 48 -5.36 -7.64 2.00
C TYR A 48 -5.05 -7.08 3.38
N ALA A 49 -3.91 -7.44 3.90
CA ALA A 49 -3.49 -6.98 5.22
C ALA A 49 -2.82 -5.61 5.17
N VAL A 50 -2.14 -5.33 4.06
CA VAL A 50 -1.44 -4.06 3.89
C VAL A 50 -1.73 -3.51 2.50
N ILE A 51 -2.11 -2.25 2.43
CA ILE A 51 -2.39 -1.58 1.17
C ILE A 51 -1.56 -0.31 1.14
N PHE A 52 -0.57 -0.26 0.25
CA PHE A 52 0.21 0.95 0.04
C PHE A 52 -0.51 1.82 -0.97
N VAL A 53 -0.60 3.10 -0.71
CA VAL A 53 -1.27 4.04 -1.59
C VAL A 53 -0.35 5.21 -1.84
N THR A 54 -0.14 5.57 -3.10
CA THR A 54 0.69 6.73 -3.39
C THR A 54 -0.01 7.98 -2.89
N GLU A 55 0.77 8.95 -2.43
CA GLU A 55 0.20 10.19 -1.92
C GLU A 55 -0.65 10.89 -2.98
N GLN A 56 -0.25 10.78 -4.22
CA GLN A 56 -1.00 11.39 -5.30
C GLN A 56 -2.37 10.73 -5.46
N ALA A 57 -2.44 9.42 -5.38
CA ALA A 57 -3.72 8.72 -5.49
C ALA A 57 -4.59 8.96 -4.26
N ALA A 58 -3.99 9.27 -3.14
CA ALA A 58 -4.73 9.52 -1.90
C ALA A 58 -5.34 10.91 -1.82
N GLN A 59 -4.93 11.81 -2.70
CA GLN A 59 -5.51 13.15 -2.70
C GLN A 59 -6.98 13.07 -3.04
N GLY A 60 -7.82 13.67 -2.20
CA GLY A 60 -9.25 13.67 -2.41
C GLY A 60 -9.97 12.51 -1.76
N ILE A 61 -9.26 11.57 -1.18
CA ILE A 61 -9.91 10.45 -0.49
C ILE A 61 -9.39 10.32 0.93
N GLU A 62 -9.06 11.44 1.53
CA GLU A 62 -8.53 11.47 2.89
C GLU A 62 -9.47 10.82 3.90
N GLU A 63 -10.76 10.96 3.71
CA GLU A 63 -11.73 10.34 4.61
C GLU A 63 -11.62 8.81 4.57
N THR A 64 -11.44 8.26 3.38
CA THR A 64 -11.30 6.83 3.22
C THR A 64 -10.03 6.33 3.91
N ILE A 65 -8.94 7.05 3.70
CA ILE A 65 -7.67 6.70 4.31
C ILE A 65 -7.79 6.75 5.83
N GLU A 66 -8.39 7.82 6.35
CA GLU A 66 -8.53 7.98 7.78
C GLU A 66 -9.40 6.90 8.40
N ARG A 67 -10.44 6.50 7.69
CA ARG A 67 -11.31 5.44 8.19
C ARG A 67 -10.53 4.14 8.43
N TYR A 68 -9.61 3.83 7.51
CA TYR A 68 -8.81 2.62 7.66
C TYR A 68 -7.69 2.76 8.67
N THR A 69 -7.20 3.97 8.93
CA THR A 69 -6.16 4.15 9.93
C THR A 69 -6.67 3.85 11.34
N LYS A 70 -7.98 3.86 11.53
CA LYS A 70 -8.58 3.55 12.82
C LYS A 70 -8.80 2.07 13.01
N GLN A 71 -8.51 1.28 12.00
CA GLN A 71 -8.67 -0.17 12.06
C GLN A 71 -7.31 -0.83 12.12
N MET A 72 -7.28 -2.02 12.68
CA MET A 72 -6.02 -2.75 12.73
C MET A 72 -5.67 -3.32 11.35
N LEU A 73 -6.66 -3.82 10.63
CA LEU A 73 -6.48 -4.38 9.30
C LEU A 73 -7.59 -3.91 8.39
N PRO A 74 -7.30 -3.61 7.14
CA PRO A 74 -5.97 -3.55 6.55
C PRO A 74 -5.22 -2.31 7.00
N ALA A 75 -3.91 -2.38 7.01
CA ALA A 75 -3.10 -1.20 7.24
C ALA A 75 -2.97 -0.47 5.91
N VAL A 76 -3.44 0.76 5.87
CA VAL A 76 -3.34 1.58 4.66
C VAL A 76 -2.23 2.59 4.87
N ILE A 77 -1.18 2.49 4.06
CA ILE A 77 0.04 3.25 4.25
C ILE A 77 0.32 4.12 3.04
N LEU A 78 0.53 5.40 3.26
CA LEU A 78 0.86 6.32 2.18
C LEU A 78 2.33 6.24 1.83
N ILE A 79 2.61 6.26 0.54
CA ILE A 79 3.98 6.26 0.04
C ILE A 79 4.11 7.36 -0.99
N PRO A 80 5.31 7.89 -1.21
CA PRO A 80 5.50 8.95 -2.19
C PRO A 80 5.32 8.42 -3.59
N SER A 81 4.89 9.29 -4.50
CA SER A 81 4.79 8.95 -5.90
C SER A 81 6.18 8.81 -6.49
N ASN A 82 6.24 8.13 -7.64
CA ASN A 82 7.51 7.93 -8.30
C ASN A 82 7.94 9.17 -9.07
N GLN A 83 8.55 10.10 -8.42
CA GLN A 83 9.05 11.31 -9.06
C GLN A 83 10.54 11.40 -8.77
N GLY A 84 11.27 10.37 -9.18
CA GLY A 84 12.70 10.35 -8.95
C GLY A 84 13.10 9.92 -7.55
N THR A 85 12.17 9.39 -6.79
CA THR A 85 12.46 9.00 -5.42
C THR A 85 12.17 7.53 -5.16
N LEU A 86 12.41 6.71 -6.16
CA LEU A 86 12.13 5.29 -6.06
C LEU A 86 12.84 4.63 -4.88
N ASN A 87 14.10 4.96 -4.67
CA ASN A 87 14.85 4.37 -3.57
C ASN A 87 14.26 4.74 -2.22
N ILE A 88 13.79 5.97 -2.09
CA ILE A 88 13.18 6.42 -0.85
C ILE A 88 11.87 5.68 -0.61
N GLY A 89 11.11 5.47 -1.67
CA GLY A 89 9.87 4.72 -1.57
C GLY A 89 10.10 3.29 -1.12
N MET A 90 11.12 2.65 -1.69
CA MET A 90 11.46 1.28 -1.31
C MET A 90 11.88 1.21 0.13
N GLN A 91 12.64 2.18 0.60
CA GLN A 91 13.08 2.21 1.98
C GLN A 91 11.90 2.36 2.93
N ARG A 92 10.94 3.21 2.57
CA ARG A 92 9.75 3.38 3.40
C ARG A 92 8.94 2.10 3.49
N ILE A 93 8.85 1.37 2.39
CA ILE A 93 8.14 0.11 2.39
C ILE A 93 8.81 -0.88 3.35
N ASN A 94 10.12 -0.97 3.30
CA ASN A 94 10.85 -1.85 4.19
C ASN A 94 10.60 -1.48 5.65
N ASP A 95 10.67 -0.19 5.97
CA ASP A 95 10.45 0.28 7.33
C ASP A 95 9.04 -0.07 7.80
N ASN A 96 8.06 0.12 6.94
CA ASN A 96 6.67 -0.13 7.29
C ASN A 96 6.39 -1.62 7.47
N VAL A 97 7.01 -2.45 6.65
CA VAL A 97 6.86 -3.88 6.78
C VAL A 97 7.46 -4.36 8.09
N GLU A 98 8.62 -3.83 8.47
CA GLU A 98 9.23 -4.16 9.75
C GLU A 98 8.30 -3.81 10.90
N LYS A 99 7.70 -2.64 10.86
CA LYS A 99 6.77 -2.23 11.91
C LYS A 99 5.56 -3.14 11.97
N ALA A 100 5.06 -3.54 10.82
CA ALA A 100 3.86 -4.35 10.75
C ALA A 100 4.08 -5.75 11.33
N VAL A 101 5.26 -6.32 11.11
CA VAL A 101 5.53 -7.66 11.62
C VAL A 101 6.27 -7.66 12.96
N GLY A 102 6.73 -6.49 13.40
CA GLY A 102 7.43 -6.39 14.67
C GLY A 102 8.81 -7.01 14.68
N VAL A 103 9.37 -7.26 13.50
CA VAL A 103 10.68 -7.89 13.38
C VAL A 103 11.45 -7.23 12.26
N ASN A 104 12.72 -7.01 12.48
CA ASN A 104 13.58 -6.45 11.45
C ASN A 104 14.19 -7.57 10.64
N ILE A 105 13.41 -8.14 9.76
CA ILE A 105 13.84 -9.27 8.96
C ILE A 105 14.69 -8.85 7.76
N LEU A 106 14.65 -7.58 7.40
CA LEU A 106 15.37 -7.11 6.23
C LEU A 106 16.81 -6.71 6.53
N ASN A 107 17.13 -6.54 7.77
CA ASN A 107 18.47 -6.15 8.19
C ASN A 107 19.18 -7.22 8.99
N SER A 108 18.63 -8.37 9.01
CA SER A 108 19.24 -9.45 9.77
C SER A 108 20.43 -10.05 9.06
#